data_f552c13e8d5fd32fdc726f32b27bfa83
#
_entry.id   f552c13e8d5fd32fdc726f32b27bfa83
#
_cell.length_a   1.000
_cell.length_b   1.000
_cell.length_c   1.000
_cell.angle_alpha   90.00
_cell.angle_beta   90.00
_cell.angle_gamma   90.00
#
_symmetry.space_group_name_H-M   'P 1'
#
loop_
_entity.id
_entity.type
_entity.pdbx_description
1 polymer ?
#
loop_
_entity_poly.entity_id
_entity_poly.type
_entity_poly.pdbx_seq_one_letter_code
_entity_poly.pdbx_strand_id
1 'polypeptide(L)'
;MERRAARMASSARQETTVFTWFAAVSPRERRTFWACFGGWALDALDMQMFSLVIPAIVAEWSLSRTQAGFVGGATLVASALGGWVAGMLSDRFGRVRALQWTIACFSVGTFACAFATSYPQFVTLKTLQGLGFGGEWAAGAVLMAETIRAEHRGKAMGAVQSAWALGWGSAVLLYALAFSLLPAELAWRVMFAIGLLPALLIVYVRRGIAEPSARALNPSGPCDPPEPPNSPDGAPPSGASPAVRASAPLVGIFSRGTRRMTLIGALLGVGAHGGYYALMTWLPTYLKTERHLSVLGTGGYLAVIIVAFFCGCLASAQLLDRIGRRGTILAFAACCVGTVILYLFAPLGNAAMLALGFALGFFAAGIPASMGALFNEMYPRGTGVGFCYNFGRVASAGFPVLVGHMSAGMPLGTAIGIDAAAAYSIVVVAVLMLPETRGRTLDDCASADADAARAGAGRIGAPVAPGARHR
;
A
#
# COMPACT_ATOMS: atom_id res chain seq x y z
N MET A 1 -37.51 26.40 -15.11
CA MET A 1 -36.34 27.14 -14.63
C MET A 1 -35.98 26.81 -13.18
N GLU A 2 -36.92 26.78 -12.26
CA GLU A 2 -36.67 26.53 -10.82
C GLU A 2 -35.99 25.17 -10.51
N ARG A 3 -36.36 24.06 -11.17
CA ARG A 3 -35.73 22.75 -10.96
C ARG A 3 -34.25 22.70 -11.42
N ARG A 4 -33.84 23.54 -12.37
CA ARG A 4 -32.46 23.66 -12.82
C ARG A 4 -31.65 24.54 -11.85
N ALA A 5 -32.27 25.59 -11.30
CA ALA A 5 -31.67 26.42 -10.25
C ALA A 5 -31.50 25.66 -8.94
N ALA A 6 -32.47 24.82 -8.56
CA ALA A 6 -32.38 23.94 -7.37
C ALA A 6 -31.30 22.86 -7.51
N ARG A 7 -31.08 22.31 -8.71
CA ARG A 7 -29.96 21.37 -8.99
C ARG A 7 -28.62 22.09 -8.98
N MET A 8 -28.53 23.32 -9.51
CA MET A 8 -27.30 24.12 -9.46
C MET A 8 -26.99 24.60 -8.04
N ALA A 9 -28.00 24.98 -7.24
CA ALA A 9 -27.85 25.35 -5.84
C ALA A 9 -27.48 24.13 -4.95
N SER A 10 -27.94 22.93 -5.30
CA SER A 10 -27.52 21.65 -4.65
C SER A 10 -26.08 21.30 -5.00
N SER A 11 -25.64 21.53 -6.24
CA SER A 11 -24.24 21.28 -6.64
C SER A 11 -23.26 22.31 -6.06
N ALA A 12 -23.69 23.54 -5.88
CA ALA A 12 -22.86 24.61 -5.29
C ALA A 12 -22.68 24.48 -3.77
N ARG A 13 -23.51 23.68 -3.07
CA ARG A 13 -23.35 23.41 -1.63
C ARG A 13 -22.44 22.24 -1.32
N GLN A 14 -21.82 21.59 -2.31
CA GLN A 14 -20.89 20.48 -2.12
C GLN A 14 -19.40 20.89 -2.09
N GLU A 15 -19.11 22.17 -2.06
CA GLU A 15 -17.75 22.65 -1.74
C GLU A 15 -17.56 22.78 -0.23
N THR A 16 -17.62 21.67 0.48
CA THR A 16 -17.34 21.67 1.91
C THR A 16 -16.25 20.65 2.23
N THR A 17 -15.13 21.20 2.67
CA THR A 17 -13.99 20.62 3.43
C THR A 17 -13.79 19.10 3.30
N VAL A 18 -12.55 18.71 3.07
CA VAL A 18 -12.03 17.35 2.95
C VAL A 18 -12.53 16.38 4.05
N PHE A 19 -13.04 16.91 5.15
CA PHE A 19 -13.47 16.16 6.35
C PHE A 19 -14.96 16.11 6.64
N THR A 20 -15.83 16.74 5.86
CA THR A 20 -17.29 16.73 6.14
C THR A 20 -17.90 15.33 6.06
N TRP A 21 -17.36 14.46 5.22
CA TRP A 21 -17.78 13.07 5.16
C TRP A 21 -17.59 12.32 6.50
N PHE A 22 -16.53 12.67 7.26
CA PHE A 22 -16.21 12.02 8.53
C PHE A 22 -17.25 12.32 9.64
N ALA A 23 -17.94 13.44 9.56
CA ALA A 23 -19.04 13.73 10.46
C ALA A 23 -20.27 12.85 10.18
N ALA A 24 -20.44 12.38 8.96
CA ALA A 24 -21.57 11.56 8.52
C ALA A 24 -21.37 10.05 8.78
N VAL A 25 -20.16 9.59 9.14
CA VAL A 25 -19.90 8.16 9.41
C VAL A 25 -20.42 7.72 10.77
N SER A 26 -20.94 6.50 10.84
CA SER A 26 -21.43 5.88 12.07
C SER A 26 -20.31 5.64 13.10
N PRO A 27 -20.64 5.45 14.38
CA PRO A 27 -19.64 5.13 15.42
C PRO A 27 -18.83 3.87 15.10
N ARG A 28 -19.42 2.86 14.42
CA ARG A 28 -18.74 1.64 14.00
C ARG A 28 -17.74 1.93 12.89
N GLU A 29 -18.14 2.65 11.86
CA GLU A 29 -17.27 3.06 10.75
C GLU A 29 -16.10 3.91 11.26
N ARG A 30 -16.36 4.81 12.22
CA ARG A 30 -15.34 5.66 12.84
C ARG A 30 -14.30 4.86 13.64
N ARG A 31 -14.73 3.83 14.39
CA ARG A 31 -13.81 2.94 15.12
C ARG A 31 -12.93 2.14 14.16
N THR A 32 -13.52 1.58 13.10
CA THR A 32 -12.76 0.86 12.06
C THR A 32 -11.77 1.78 11.37
N PHE A 33 -12.19 3.01 11.02
CA PHE A 33 -11.30 4.02 10.43
C PHE A 33 -10.07 4.29 11.31
N TRP A 34 -10.28 4.56 12.60
CA TRP A 34 -9.17 4.87 13.51
C TRP A 34 -8.26 3.66 13.77
N ALA A 35 -8.79 2.43 13.75
CA ALA A 35 -7.97 1.24 13.84
C ALA A 35 -7.04 1.07 12.63
N CYS A 36 -7.61 1.18 11.42
CA CYS A 36 -6.81 1.08 10.18
C CYS A 36 -5.85 2.28 10.01
N PHE A 37 -6.28 3.48 10.38
CA PHE A 37 -5.44 4.67 10.37
C PHE A 37 -4.28 4.57 11.36
N GLY A 38 -4.57 4.14 12.58
CA GLY A 38 -3.55 3.92 13.61
C GLY A 38 -2.59 2.79 13.26
N GLY A 39 -3.10 1.67 12.74
CA GLY A 39 -2.27 0.57 12.26
C GLY A 39 -1.31 1.04 11.18
N TRP A 40 -1.80 1.70 10.15
CA TRP A 40 -0.99 2.21 9.05
C TRP A 40 0.06 3.26 9.49
N ALA A 41 -0.27 4.09 10.48
CA ALA A 41 0.70 5.02 11.08
C ALA A 41 1.80 4.26 11.85
N LEU A 42 1.43 3.24 12.61
CA LEU A 42 2.39 2.43 13.37
C LEU A 42 3.28 1.58 12.46
N ASP A 43 2.74 1.08 11.36
CA ASP A 43 3.53 0.41 10.32
C ASP A 43 4.58 1.35 9.70
N ALA A 44 4.17 2.59 9.38
CA ALA A 44 5.09 3.59 8.86
C ALA A 44 6.18 3.97 9.87
N LEU A 45 5.82 4.12 11.15
CA LEU A 45 6.77 4.38 12.22
C LEU A 45 7.85 3.29 12.24
N ASP A 46 7.46 2.03 12.25
CA ASP A 46 8.37 0.90 12.36
C ASP A 46 9.27 0.73 11.12
N MET A 47 8.69 0.83 9.92
CA MET A 47 9.46 0.75 8.67
C MET A 47 10.50 1.87 8.58
N GLN A 48 10.13 3.09 8.98
CA GLN A 48 11.01 4.25 8.89
C GLN A 48 12.05 4.29 10.00
N MET A 49 11.80 3.67 11.17
CA MET A 49 12.83 3.51 12.20
C MET A 49 14.09 2.84 11.66
N PHE A 50 13.94 1.77 10.87
CA PHE A 50 15.08 1.08 10.29
C PHE A 50 15.93 2.01 9.41
N SER A 51 15.31 2.78 8.51
CA SER A 51 16.04 3.68 7.61
C SER A 51 16.86 4.76 8.35
N LEU A 52 16.34 5.23 9.48
CA LEU A 52 16.98 6.24 10.33
C LEU A 52 18.19 5.68 11.09
N VAL A 53 18.14 4.40 11.49
CA VAL A 53 19.19 3.78 12.32
C VAL A 53 20.25 3.03 11.52
N ILE A 54 20.11 2.90 10.20
CA ILE A 54 21.12 2.25 9.34
C ILE A 54 22.54 2.71 9.64
N PRO A 55 22.85 4.03 9.76
CA PRO A 55 24.21 4.46 10.04
C PRO A 55 24.77 3.96 11.39
N ALA A 56 23.91 3.83 12.39
CA ALA A 56 24.33 3.34 13.72
C ALA A 56 24.61 1.83 13.68
N ILE A 57 23.73 1.05 13.06
CA ILE A 57 23.89 -0.41 12.91
C ILE A 57 25.10 -0.76 12.04
N VAL A 58 25.31 -0.03 10.95
CA VAL A 58 26.49 -0.18 10.08
C VAL A 58 27.78 0.06 10.85
N ALA A 59 27.82 1.10 11.69
CA ALA A 59 28.97 1.41 12.51
C ALA A 59 29.24 0.35 13.61
N GLU A 60 28.17 -0.10 14.30
CA GLU A 60 28.30 -1.07 15.42
C GLU A 60 28.76 -2.45 14.95
N TRP A 61 28.24 -2.94 13.83
CA TRP A 61 28.57 -4.28 13.33
C TRP A 61 29.52 -4.28 12.13
N SER A 62 30.10 -3.13 11.76
CA SER A 62 31.02 -2.97 10.61
C SER A 62 30.46 -3.53 9.31
N LEU A 63 29.17 -3.28 9.04
CA LEU A 63 28.46 -3.80 7.90
C LEU A 63 28.79 -3.04 6.63
N SER A 64 28.75 -3.73 5.49
CA SER A 64 28.70 -3.08 4.19
C SER A 64 27.31 -2.45 3.95
N ARG A 65 27.24 -1.43 3.10
CA ARG A 65 25.95 -0.84 2.68
C ARG A 65 25.05 -1.86 1.96
N THR A 66 25.65 -2.80 1.23
CA THR A 66 24.91 -3.92 0.62
C THR A 66 24.20 -4.78 1.68
N GLN A 67 24.89 -5.12 2.77
CA GLN A 67 24.31 -5.87 3.87
C GLN A 67 23.16 -5.11 4.54
N ALA A 68 23.32 -3.80 4.76
CA ALA A 68 22.24 -2.96 5.28
C ALA A 68 21.03 -2.91 4.32
N GLY A 69 21.27 -2.75 3.02
CA GLY A 69 20.22 -2.82 2.01
C GLY A 69 19.50 -4.16 1.97
N PHE A 70 20.24 -5.27 2.17
CA PHE A 70 19.69 -6.63 2.22
C PHE A 70 18.67 -6.80 3.36
N VAL A 71 18.90 -6.20 4.53
CA VAL A 71 17.91 -6.22 5.65
C VAL A 71 16.58 -5.64 5.18
N GLY A 72 16.62 -4.46 4.53
CA GLY A 72 15.42 -3.83 3.98
C GLY A 72 14.74 -4.70 2.91
N GLY A 73 15.53 -5.24 1.97
CA GLY A 73 15.03 -6.13 0.93
C GLY A 73 14.37 -7.40 1.48
N ALA A 74 15.02 -8.08 2.42
CA ALA A 74 14.47 -9.28 3.07
C ALA A 74 13.14 -8.98 3.80
N THR A 75 13.06 -7.84 4.48
CA THR A 75 11.83 -7.37 5.15
C THR A 75 10.70 -7.16 4.13
N LEU A 76 10.98 -6.57 2.97
CA LEU A 76 9.99 -6.30 1.92
C LEU A 76 9.48 -7.59 1.26
N VAL A 77 10.36 -8.55 0.97
CA VAL A 77 9.97 -9.87 0.45
C VAL A 77 9.06 -10.57 1.47
N ALA A 78 9.47 -10.61 2.75
CA ALA A 78 8.68 -11.20 3.81
C ALA A 78 7.31 -10.50 3.94
N SER A 79 7.25 -9.16 3.78
CA SER A 79 5.99 -8.44 3.87
C SER A 79 5.00 -8.82 2.76
N ALA A 80 5.46 -9.07 1.55
CA ALA A 80 4.59 -9.53 0.48
C ALA A 80 4.05 -10.95 0.76
N LEU A 81 4.89 -11.85 1.24
CA LEU A 81 4.47 -13.19 1.68
C LEU A 81 3.47 -13.10 2.83
N GLY A 82 3.75 -12.24 3.81
CA GLY A 82 2.87 -11.97 4.94
C GLY A 82 1.49 -11.46 4.51
N GLY A 83 1.44 -10.59 3.50
CA GLY A 83 0.19 -10.11 2.93
C GLY A 83 -0.66 -11.21 2.31
N TRP A 84 -0.04 -12.16 1.60
CA TRP A 84 -0.74 -13.32 1.05
C TRP A 84 -1.24 -14.27 2.14
N VAL A 85 -0.39 -14.58 3.13
CA VAL A 85 -0.75 -15.44 4.26
C VAL A 85 -1.88 -14.80 5.07
N ALA A 86 -1.78 -13.51 5.38
CA ALA A 86 -2.81 -12.79 6.13
C ALA A 86 -4.14 -12.70 5.38
N GLY A 87 -4.12 -12.57 4.04
CA GLY A 87 -5.30 -12.65 3.21
C GLY A 87 -6.03 -13.99 3.41
N MET A 88 -5.32 -15.10 3.31
CA MET A 88 -5.88 -16.45 3.53
C MET A 88 -6.38 -16.64 4.97
N LEU A 89 -5.63 -16.15 5.96
CA LEU A 89 -6.04 -16.21 7.38
C LEU A 89 -7.28 -15.36 7.63
N SER A 90 -7.35 -14.18 7.01
CA SER A 90 -8.49 -13.27 7.08
C SER A 90 -9.77 -13.91 6.56
N ASP A 91 -9.69 -14.65 5.46
CA ASP A 91 -10.83 -15.37 4.89
C ASP A 91 -11.28 -16.55 5.76
N ARG A 92 -10.34 -17.25 6.41
CA ARG A 92 -10.61 -18.45 7.21
C ARG A 92 -11.03 -18.13 8.65
N PHE A 93 -10.37 -17.19 9.31
CA PHE A 93 -10.52 -16.93 10.75
C PHE A 93 -11.21 -15.60 11.06
N GLY A 94 -11.47 -14.79 10.04
CA GLY A 94 -12.09 -13.47 10.15
C GLY A 94 -11.09 -12.32 10.05
N ARG A 95 -11.61 -11.16 9.63
CA ARG A 95 -10.80 -9.97 9.32
C ARG A 95 -10.16 -9.37 10.57
N VAL A 96 -10.92 -9.26 11.63
CA VAL A 96 -10.48 -8.67 12.91
C VAL A 96 -9.41 -9.51 13.59
N ARG A 97 -9.57 -10.85 13.59
CA ARG A 97 -8.56 -11.75 14.16
C ARG A 97 -7.26 -11.74 13.36
N ALA A 98 -7.36 -11.78 12.03
CA ALA A 98 -6.19 -11.70 11.16
C ALA A 98 -5.42 -10.40 11.40
N LEU A 99 -6.10 -9.26 11.49
CA LEU A 99 -5.51 -7.96 11.82
C LEU A 99 -4.78 -7.98 13.18
N GLN A 100 -5.39 -8.59 14.21
CA GLN A 100 -4.75 -8.70 15.53
C GLN A 100 -3.47 -9.54 15.49
N TRP A 101 -3.47 -10.66 14.79
CA TRP A 101 -2.30 -11.53 14.66
C TRP A 101 -1.16 -10.86 13.87
N THR A 102 -1.49 -10.13 12.82
CA THR A 102 -0.47 -9.40 12.05
C THR A 102 0.15 -8.27 12.86
N ILE A 103 -0.64 -7.49 13.58
CA ILE A 103 -0.14 -6.46 14.50
C ILE A 103 0.73 -7.10 15.60
N ALA A 104 0.32 -8.21 16.20
CA ALA A 104 1.12 -8.92 17.19
C ALA A 104 2.47 -9.38 16.62
N CYS A 105 2.44 -9.98 15.42
CA CYS A 105 3.64 -10.49 14.75
C CYS A 105 4.66 -9.37 14.50
N PHE A 106 4.24 -8.25 13.91
CA PHE A 106 5.19 -7.18 13.64
C PHE A 106 5.66 -6.47 14.91
N SER A 107 4.79 -6.21 15.88
CA SER A 107 5.16 -5.54 17.13
C SER A 107 6.18 -6.34 17.95
N VAL A 108 5.94 -7.65 18.08
CA VAL A 108 6.89 -8.54 18.77
C VAL A 108 8.19 -8.66 17.99
N GLY A 109 8.12 -8.78 16.66
CA GLY A 109 9.30 -8.82 15.80
C GLY A 109 10.15 -7.55 15.92
N THR A 110 9.52 -6.38 15.92
CA THR A 110 10.21 -5.09 16.11
C THR A 110 10.85 -5.00 17.47
N PHE A 111 10.11 -5.31 18.53
CA PHE A 111 10.63 -5.31 19.89
C PHE A 111 11.82 -6.27 20.05
N ALA A 112 11.75 -7.44 19.47
CA ALA A 112 12.84 -8.42 19.50
C ALA A 112 14.12 -7.90 18.81
N CYS A 113 14.00 -7.08 17.76
CA CYS A 113 15.14 -6.45 17.10
C CYS A 113 16.00 -5.60 18.06
N ALA A 114 15.40 -5.02 19.11
CA ALA A 114 16.14 -4.25 20.13
C ALA A 114 17.21 -5.08 20.86
N PHE A 115 17.04 -6.39 20.92
CA PHE A 115 17.91 -7.33 21.62
C PHE A 115 18.86 -8.07 20.69
N ALA A 116 18.88 -7.74 19.40
CA ALA A 116 19.78 -8.37 18.45
C ALA A 116 21.24 -8.04 18.80
N THR A 117 22.08 -9.08 18.82
CA THR A 117 23.51 -9.00 19.11
C THR A 117 24.39 -9.29 17.88
N SER A 118 23.78 -9.71 16.78
CA SER A 118 24.48 -10.02 15.54
C SER A 118 23.64 -9.70 14.31
N TYR A 119 24.33 -9.46 13.19
CA TYR A 119 23.68 -9.20 11.90
C TYR A 119 22.72 -10.32 11.46
N PRO A 120 23.06 -11.64 11.49
CA PRO A 120 22.13 -12.69 11.08
C PRO A 120 20.86 -12.72 11.95
N GLN A 121 21.01 -12.53 13.27
CA GLN A 121 19.88 -12.47 14.19
C GLN A 121 18.98 -11.28 13.85
N PHE A 122 19.55 -10.11 13.60
CA PHE A 122 18.78 -8.91 13.22
C PHE A 122 18.02 -9.11 11.90
N VAL A 123 18.68 -9.68 10.85
CA VAL A 123 18.03 -10.00 9.57
C VAL A 123 16.84 -10.93 9.79
N THR A 124 17.01 -12.00 10.59
CA THR A 124 15.94 -12.96 10.87
C THR A 124 14.76 -12.29 11.56
N LEU A 125 15.01 -11.48 12.59
CA LEU A 125 13.96 -10.77 13.32
C LEU A 125 13.23 -9.74 12.45
N LYS A 126 13.97 -8.99 11.62
CA LYS A 126 13.40 -8.04 10.65
C LYS A 126 12.58 -8.76 9.55
N THR A 127 12.98 -9.96 9.15
CA THR A 127 12.22 -10.79 8.22
C THR A 127 10.90 -11.27 8.85
N LEU A 128 10.93 -11.75 10.09
CA LEU A 128 9.71 -12.11 10.84
C LEU A 128 8.78 -10.92 11.04
N GLN A 129 9.32 -9.76 11.40
CA GLN A 129 8.58 -8.52 11.50
C GLN A 129 7.91 -8.17 10.16
N GLY A 130 8.63 -8.33 9.04
CA GLY A 130 8.11 -8.09 7.70
C GLY A 130 6.86 -8.91 7.40
N LEU A 131 6.77 -10.18 7.83
CA LEU A 131 5.56 -11.00 7.65
C LEU A 131 4.32 -10.35 8.29
N GLY A 132 4.45 -9.82 9.50
CA GLY A 132 3.38 -9.09 10.17
C GLY A 132 2.98 -7.81 9.43
N PHE A 133 3.97 -7.01 9.04
CA PHE A 133 3.78 -5.74 8.34
C PHE A 133 2.92 -5.87 7.06
N GLY A 134 3.24 -6.83 6.20
CA GLY A 134 2.47 -7.01 4.96
C GLY A 134 1.04 -7.46 5.19
N GLY A 135 0.81 -8.23 6.26
CA GLY A 135 -0.51 -8.74 6.63
C GLY A 135 -1.44 -7.67 7.19
N GLU A 136 -0.89 -6.71 7.90
CA GLU A 136 -1.67 -5.62 8.50
C GLU A 136 -2.40 -4.81 7.42
N TRP A 137 -1.68 -4.34 6.40
CA TRP A 137 -2.28 -3.61 5.29
C TRP A 137 -3.38 -4.41 4.57
N ALA A 138 -3.12 -5.70 4.28
CA ALA A 138 -4.09 -6.53 3.57
C ALA A 138 -5.38 -6.73 4.38
N ALA A 139 -5.26 -7.06 5.67
CA ALA A 139 -6.41 -7.26 6.55
C ALA A 139 -7.15 -5.95 6.83
N GLY A 140 -6.42 -4.86 7.07
CA GLY A 140 -6.98 -3.54 7.35
C GLY A 140 -7.72 -2.95 6.16
N ALA A 141 -7.17 -3.05 4.95
CA ALA A 141 -7.81 -2.57 3.73
C ALA A 141 -9.13 -3.29 3.45
N VAL A 142 -9.18 -4.62 3.63
CA VAL A 142 -10.41 -5.40 3.46
C VAL A 142 -11.42 -5.02 4.53
N LEU A 143 -11.02 -4.95 5.80
CA LEU A 143 -11.90 -4.56 6.91
C LEU A 143 -12.52 -3.17 6.68
N MET A 144 -11.71 -2.20 6.23
CA MET A 144 -12.16 -0.86 5.87
C MET A 144 -13.19 -0.90 4.74
N ALA A 145 -12.88 -1.60 3.65
CA ALA A 145 -13.74 -1.69 2.47
C ALA A 145 -15.09 -2.35 2.77
N GLU A 146 -15.13 -3.32 3.69
CA GLU A 146 -16.33 -4.03 4.12
C GLU A 146 -17.17 -3.25 5.15
N THR A 147 -16.54 -2.36 5.93
CA THR A 147 -17.21 -1.65 7.01
C THR A 147 -17.74 -0.29 6.58
N ILE A 148 -16.99 0.45 5.76
CA ILE A 148 -17.34 1.82 5.36
C ILE A 148 -18.28 1.79 4.14
N ARG A 149 -19.32 2.65 4.18
CA ARG A 149 -20.28 2.84 3.10
C ARG A 149 -19.57 3.17 1.79
N ALA A 150 -20.10 2.62 0.67
CA ALA A 150 -19.50 2.74 -0.66
C ALA A 150 -19.21 4.20 -1.07
N GLU A 151 -20.09 5.14 -0.73
CA GLU A 151 -19.97 6.57 -1.03
C GLU A 151 -18.77 7.27 -0.34
N HIS A 152 -18.30 6.71 0.79
CA HIS A 152 -17.19 7.27 1.57
C HIS A 152 -15.91 6.43 1.50
N ARG A 153 -15.95 5.25 0.86
CA ARG A 153 -14.84 4.29 0.82
C ARG A 153 -13.56 4.89 0.22
N GLY A 154 -13.67 5.58 -0.91
CA GLY A 154 -12.50 6.20 -1.55
C GLY A 154 -11.85 7.27 -0.67
N LYS A 155 -12.67 8.14 -0.06
CA LYS A 155 -12.21 9.20 0.86
C LYS A 155 -11.56 8.61 2.12
N ALA A 156 -12.13 7.54 2.68
CA ALA A 156 -11.61 6.87 3.84
C ALA A 156 -10.26 6.17 3.55
N MET A 157 -10.16 5.47 2.43
CA MET A 157 -8.91 4.82 2.01
C MET A 157 -7.80 5.84 1.75
N GLY A 158 -8.11 6.95 1.07
CA GLY A 158 -7.16 8.05 0.85
C GLY A 158 -6.70 8.70 2.15
N ALA A 159 -7.62 8.90 3.11
CA ALA A 159 -7.28 9.43 4.43
C ALA A 159 -6.40 8.48 5.23
N VAL A 160 -6.64 7.15 5.17
CA VAL A 160 -5.77 6.16 5.81
C VAL A 160 -4.35 6.19 5.23
N GLN A 161 -4.20 6.40 3.93
CA GLN A 161 -2.86 6.54 3.33
C GLN A 161 -2.05 7.71 3.91
N SER A 162 -2.70 8.81 4.29
CA SER A 162 -2.02 9.95 4.91
C SER A 162 -1.47 9.65 6.31
N ALA A 163 -1.95 8.59 6.98
CA ALA A 163 -1.42 8.12 8.26
C ALA A 163 0.05 7.71 8.18
N TRP A 164 0.51 7.28 6.99
CA TRP A 164 1.92 6.98 6.74
C TRP A 164 2.83 8.17 7.08
N ALA A 165 2.42 9.39 6.70
CA ALA A 165 3.19 10.60 7.03
C ALA A 165 3.29 10.84 8.54
N LEU A 166 2.22 10.56 9.29
CA LEU A 166 2.24 10.70 10.76
C LEU A 166 3.17 9.68 11.42
N GLY A 167 3.12 8.43 10.97
CA GLY A 167 4.01 7.39 11.46
C GLY A 167 5.49 7.70 11.16
N TRP A 168 5.77 8.15 9.94
CA TRP A 168 7.12 8.58 9.56
C TRP A 168 7.59 9.78 10.39
N GLY A 169 6.75 10.80 10.57
CA GLY A 169 7.05 11.95 11.42
C GLY A 169 7.34 11.54 12.88
N SER A 170 6.56 10.60 13.41
CA SER A 170 6.79 10.04 14.75
C SER A 170 8.14 9.30 14.84
N ALA A 171 8.53 8.55 13.79
CA ALA A 171 9.84 7.90 13.73
C ALA A 171 11.00 8.92 13.75
N VAL A 172 10.86 10.04 13.01
CA VAL A 172 11.87 11.11 12.97
C VAL A 172 11.97 11.82 14.31
N LEU A 173 10.85 12.12 14.97
CA LEU A 173 10.83 12.70 16.31
C LEU A 173 11.48 11.76 17.33
N LEU A 174 11.15 10.48 17.30
CA LEU A 174 11.73 9.47 18.16
C LEU A 174 13.25 9.34 17.93
N TYR A 175 13.67 9.34 16.65
CA TYR A 175 15.08 9.34 16.27
C TYR A 175 15.82 10.56 16.83
N ALA A 176 15.26 11.76 16.62
CA ALA A 176 15.86 12.99 17.12
C ALA A 176 15.99 12.97 18.65
N LEU A 177 14.96 12.51 19.35
CA LEU A 177 14.97 12.40 20.81
C LEU A 177 15.97 11.36 21.30
N ALA A 178 15.91 10.13 20.78
CA ALA A 178 16.76 9.03 21.23
C ALA A 178 18.25 9.32 20.98
N PHE A 179 18.62 9.78 19.79
CA PHE A 179 20.02 10.05 19.44
C PHE A 179 20.58 11.38 20.00
N SER A 180 19.72 12.26 20.53
CA SER A 180 20.15 13.44 21.28
C SER A 180 20.40 13.15 22.75
N LEU A 181 19.75 12.15 23.33
CA LEU A 181 19.82 11.84 24.77
C LEU A 181 20.66 10.61 25.09
N LEU A 182 20.86 9.70 24.14
CA LEU A 182 21.47 8.40 24.36
C LEU A 182 22.66 8.17 23.41
N PRO A 183 23.68 7.38 23.82
CA PRO A 183 24.71 6.89 22.90
C PRO A 183 24.04 6.12 21.71
N ALA A 184 24.67 6.19 20.54
CA ALA A 184 24.10 5.61 19.31
C ALA A 184 23.76 4.11 19.44
N GLU A 185 24.59 3.36 20.17
CA GLU A 185 24.41 1.92 20.44
C GLU A 185 23.12 1.62 21.22
N LEU A 186 22.75 2.49 22.16
CA LEU A 186 21.53 2.34 22.96
C LEU A 186 20.33 2.99 22.25
N ALA A 187 20.54 4.11 21.57
CA ALA A 187 19.49 4.88 20.94
C ALA A 187 18.69 4.04 19.92
N TRP A 188 19.36 3.31 19.02
CA TRP A 188 18.65 2.49 18.03
C TRP A 188 17.91 1.31 18.68
N ARG A 189 18.44 0.73 19.77
CA ARG A 189 17.77 -0.34 20.52
C ARG A 189 16.50 0.18 21.19
N VAL A 190 16.56 1.35 21.81
CA VAL A 190 15.39 2.00 22.43
C VAL A 190 14.32 2.30 21.39
N MET A 191 14.69 2.75 20.19
CA MET A 191 13.73 2.95 19.10
C MET A 191 12.98 1.66 18.78
N PHE A 192 13.67 0.53 18.61
CA PHE A 192 13.02 -0.76 18.34
C PHE A 192 12.22 -1.29 19.55
N ALA A 193 12.66 -1.02 20.79
CA ALA A 193 11.92 -1.41 21.99
C ALA A 193 10.55 -0.70 22.06
N ILE A 194 10.46 0.55 21.62
CA ILE A 194 9.20 1.31 21.50
C ILE A 194 8.28 0.68 20.45
N GLY A 195 8.80 -0.10 19.51
CA GLY A 195 8.03 -0.87 18.53
C GLY A 195 7.04 -1.90 19.13
N LEU A 196 7.04 -2.07 20.46
CA LEU A 196 5.98 -2.82 21.14
C LEU A 196 4.68 -2.00 21.31
N LEU A 197 4.73 -0.67 21.23
CA LEU A 197 3.54 0.19 21.36
C LEU A 197 2.38 -0.18 20.42
N PRO A 198 2.61 -0.56 19.15
CA PRO A 198 1.54 -1.03 18.27
C PRO A 198 0.70 -2.16 18.85
N ALA A 199 1.28 -3.01 19.72
CA ALA A 199 0.51 -4.06 20.39
C ALA A 199 -0.67 -3.52 21.23
N LEU A 200 -0.61 -2.27 21.71
CA LEU A 200 -1.73 -1.62 22.39
C LEU A 200 -2.94 -1.43 21.47
N LEU A 201 -2.70 -1.27 20.16
CA LEU A 201 -3.76 -1.19 19.16
C LEU A 201 -4.58 -2.49 19.09
N ILE A 202 -3.97 -3.65 19.37
CA ILE A 202 -4.66 -4.93 19.44
C ILE A 202 -5.79 -4.87 20.46
N VAL A 203 -5.55 -4.25 21.62
CA VAL A 203 -6.56 -4.11 22.68
C VAL A 203 -7.71 -3.23 22.20
N TYR A 204 -7.40 -2.14 21.50
CA TYR A 204 -8.39 -1.26 20.90
C TYR A 204 -9.24 -1.99 19.85
N VAL A 205 -8.61 -2.69 18.93
CA VAL A 205 -9.27 -3.48 17.88
C VAL A 205 -10.17 -4.55 18.50
N ARG A 206 -9.67 -5.30 19.50
CA ARG A 206 -10.43 -6.34 20.19
C ARG A 206 -11.68 -5.83 20.88
N ARG A 207 -11.61 -4.66 21.52
CA ARG A 207 -12.71 -4.09 22.30
C ARG A 207 -13.69 -3.27 21.45
N GLY A 208 -13.22 -2.69 20.36
CA GLY A 208 -13.94 -1.67 19.59
C GLY A 208 -14.56 -2.12 18.28
N ILE A 209 -14.10 -3.24 17.70
CA ILE A 209 -14.45 -3.63 16.33
C ILE A 209 -15.10 -5.01 16.35
N ALA A 210 -16.35 -5.07 15.88
CA ALA A 210 -17.04 -6.33 15.65
C ALA A 210 -16.67 -6.90 14.27
N GLU A 211 -16.52 -8.23 14.19
CA GLU A 211 -16.33 -8.92 12.90
C GLU A 211 -17.49 -8.56 11.95
N PRO A 212 -17.22 -8.18 10.69
CA PRO A 212 -18.27 -7.98 9.70
C PRO A 212 -19.07 -9.28 9.52
N SER A 213 -20.38 -9.22 9.67
CA SER A 213 -21.22 -10.41 9.48
C SER A 213 -21.22 -10.82 8.01
N ALA A 214 -21.11 -12.12 7.73
CA ALA A 214 -21.15 -12.67 6.37
C ALA A 214 -22.40 -12.23 5.57
N ARG A 215 -23.47 -11.87 6.26
CA ARG A 215 -24.73 -11.36 5.69
C ARG A 215 -24.59 -9.93 5.14
N ALA A 216 -23.67 -9.12 5.67
CA ALA A 216 -23.38 -7.77 5.15
C ALA A 216 -22.57 -7.81 3.85
N LEU A 217 -21.96 -8.93 3.52
CA LEU A 217 -21.13 -9.12 2.33
C LEU A 217 -21.94 -9.49 1.08
N ASN A 218 -23.22 -9.82 1.22
CA ASN A 218 -24.08 -10.21 0.10
C ASN A 218 -25.47 -9.55 0.26
N PRO A 219 -25.58 -8.21 0.06
CA PRO A 219 -26.91 -7.54 0.10
C PRO A 219 -27.84 -7.99 -1.04
N SER A 220 -27.29 -8.62 -2.09
CA SER A 220 -28.00 -9.14 -3.25
C SER A 220 -28.07 -10.68 -3.28
N GLY A 221 -27.84 -11.35 -2.15
CA GLY A 221 -28.26 -12.74 -2.01
C GLY A 221 -29.77 -12.84 -2.25
N PRO A 222 -30.26 -13.93 -2.89
CA PRO A 222 -31.69 -14.08 -3.11
C PRO A 222 -32.41 -13.83 -1.78
N CYS A 223 -33.36 -12.89 -1.79
CA CYS A 223 -34.32 -12.77 -0.70
C CYS A 223 -34.95 -14.15 -0.55
N ASP A 224 -34.63 -14.87 0.52
CA ASP A 224 -35.41 -16.03 0.88
C ASP A 224 -36.86 -15.54 0.91
N PRO A 225 -37.77 -16.11 0.11
CA PRO A 225 -39.17 -15.79 0.21
C PRO A 225 -39.57 -16.02 1.68
N PRO A 226 -40.47 -15.19 2.23
CA PRO A 226 -40.96 -15.42 3.59
C PRO A 226 -41.44 -16.87 3.66
N GLU A 227 -40.94 -17.64 4.63
CA GLU A 227 -41.37 -19.01 4.85
C GLU A 227 -42.89 -19.04 4.95
N PRO A 228 -43.60 -19.81 4.11
CA PRO A 228 -45.04 -19.97 4.29
C PRO A 228 -45.27 -20.69 5.63
N PRO A 229 -46.17 -20.23 6.45
CA PRO A 229 -46.50 -20.91 7.68
C PRO A 229 -47.11 -22.27 7.35
N ASN A 230 -46.47 -23.32 7.83
CA ASN A 230 -46.92 -24.71 7.77
C ASN A 230 -46.72 -25.46 6.41
N SER A 231 -45.55 -26.10 6.26
CA SER A 231 -45.40 -27.30 5.45
C SER A 231 -45.06 -28.49 6.35
N PRO A 232 -45.89 -29.48 6.48
CA PRO A 232 -45.58 -30.72 7.18
C PRO A 232 -45.00 -31.68 6.19
N ASP A 233 -43.73 -31.66 5.90
CA ASP A 233 -43.02 -32.81 5.33
C ASP A 233 -41.51 -32.50 5.31
N GLY A 234 -40.78 -33.19 6.15
CA GLY A 234 -39.32 -33.08 6.28
C GLY A 234 -38.56 -33.76 5.15
N ALA A 235 -38.49 -33.10 3.99
CA ALA A 235 -37.50 -33.43 2.97
C ALA A 235 -36.42 -32.36 2.91
N PRO A 236 -35.12 -32.69 2.95
CA PRO A 236 -34.08 -31.70 2.80
C PRO A 236 -34.14 -31.09 1.41
N PRO A 237 -34.00 -29.77 1.22
CA PRO A 237 -33.98 -29.15 -0.09
C PRO A 237 -32.73 -29.64 -0.84
N SER A 238 -32.92 -30.56 -1.74
CA SER A 238 -31.93 -30.93 -2.76
C SER A 238 -31.85 -29.78 -3.75
N GLY A 239 -30.82 -28.95 -3.66
CA GLY A 239 -30.58 -27.89 -4.64
C GLY A 239 -29.90 -26.65 -4.14
N ALA A 240 -29.34 -26.62 -2.93
CA ALA A 240 -28.38 -25.59 -2.58
C ALA A 240 -27.10 -25.85 -3.38
N SER A 241 -27.03 -25.32 -4.60
CA SER A 241 -25.75 -25.12 -5.27
C SER A 241 -24.84 -24.38 -4.27
N PRO A 242 -23.68 -24.97 -3.87
CA PRO A 242 -22.72 -24.23 -3.08
C PRO A 242 -22.37 -23.03 -3.94
N ALA A 243 -22.78 -21.84 -3.48
CA ALA A 243 -22.27 -20.59 -4.02
C ALA A 243 -20.75 -20.67 -3.84
N VAL A 244 -20.11 -21.15 -4.89
CA VAL A 244 -18.66 -21.27 -5.02
C VAL A 244 -18.15 -19.85 -4.83
N ARG A 245 -17.69 -19.58 -3.61
CA ARG A 245 -16.70 -18.54 -3.37
C ARG A 245 -15.40 -19.01 -4.03
N ALA A 246 -15.41 -19.08 -5.33
CA ALA A 246 -14.20 -19.22 -6.08
C ALA A 246 -13.46 -17.90 -5.92
N SER A 247 -12.53 -17.85 -4.97
CA SER A 247 -11.33 -17.04 -5.18
C SER A 247 -10.94 -17.29 -6.63
N ALA A 248 -11.05 -16.25 -7.49
CA ALA A 248 -10.66 -16.44 -8.87
C ALA A 248 -9.22 -16.97 -8.82
N PRO A 249 -8.94 -18.13 -9.41
CA PRO A 249 -7.60 -18.68 -9.33
C PRO A 249 -6.65 -17.61 -9.90
N LEU A 250 -5.46 -17.46 -9.31
CA LEU A 250 -4.39 -16.57 -9.79
C LEU A 250 -4.20 -16.68 -11.31
N VAL A 251 -4.48 -17.86 -11.85
CA VAL A 251 -4.48 -18.14 -13.31
C VAL A 251 -5.46 -17.22 -14.07
N GLY A 252 -6.57 -16.80 -13.49
CA GLY A 252 -7.56 -15.96 -14.18
C GLY A 252 -7.04 -14.56 -14.54
N ILE A 253 -6.16 -13.97 -13.72
CA ILE A 253 -5.57 -12.65 -14.01
C ILE A 253 -4.53 -12.69 -15.14
N PHE A 254 -4.06 -13.89 -15.53
CA PHE A 254 -3.17 -14.12 -16.67
C PHE A 254 -3.88 -14.64 -17.91
N SER A 255 -5.22 -14.61 -17.94
CA SER A 255 -6.00 -14.94 -19.14
C SER A 255 -5.62 -14.03 -20.32
N ARG A 256 -5.89 -14.47 -21.54
CA ARG A 256 -5.52 -13.71 -22.77
C ARG A 256 -6.06 -12.27 -22.78
N GLY A 257 -7.20 -12.01 -22.13
CA GLY A 257 -7.81 -10.68 -22.06
C GLY A 257 -7.14 -9.76 -21.02
N THR A 258 -6.75 -10.29 -19.88
CA THR A 258 -6.27 -9.49 -18.73
C THR A 258 -4.76 -9.48 -18.54
N ARG A 259 -4.01 -10.46 -19.11
CA ARG A 259 -2.56 -10.62 -18.89
C ARG A 259 -1.75 -9.35 -19.18
N ARG A 260 -2.10 -8.61 -20.25
CA ARG A 260 -1.39 -7.37 -20.61
C ARG A 260 -1.58 -6.32 -19.52
N MET A 261 -2.80 -6.13 -19.04
CA MET A 261 -3.09 -5.19 -17.95
C MET A 261 -2.41 -5.61 -16.66
N THR A 262 -2.40 -6.91 -16.35
CA THR A 262 -1.72 -7.46 -15.16
C THR A 262 -0.22 -7.22 -15.20
N LEU A 263 0.43 -7.47 -16.32
CA LEU A 263 1.88 -7.23 -16.46
C LEU A 263 2.23 -5.74 -16.36
N ILE A 264 1.44 -4.86 -16.99
CA ILE A 264 1.67 -3.42 -16.93
C ILE A 264 1.36 -2.90 -15.51
N GLY A 265 0.28 -3.37 -14.86
CA GLY A 265 -0.03 -3.01 -13.48
C GLY A 265 1.04 -3.49 -12.49
N ALA A 266 1.58 -4.69 -12.69
CA ALA A 266 2.71 -5.19 -11.91
C ALA A 266 3.97 -4.34 -12.13
N LEU A 267 4.27 -3.95 -13.37
CA LEU A 267 5.39 -3.07 -13.71
C LEU A 267 5.23 -1.68 -13.08
N LEU A 268 4.01 -1.12 -13.09
CA LEU A 268 3.68 0.10 -12.36
C LEU A 268 3.97 -0.05 -10.87
N GLY A 269 3.57 -1.17 -10.27
CA GLY A 269 3.86 -1.49 -8.87
C GLY A 269 5.36 -1.55 -8.58
N VAL A 270 6.15 -2.19 -9.46
CA VAL A 270 7.62 -2.26 -9.33
C VAL A 270 8.24 -0.87 -9.33
N GLY A 271 7.91 -0.05 -10.30
CA GLY A 271 8.47 1.30 -10.40
C GLY A 271 8.08 2.19 -9.21
N ALA A 272 6.82 2.18 -8.81
CA ALA A 272 6.33 3.00 -7.70
C ALA A 272 6.95 2.62 -6.35
N HIS A 273 6.97 1.33 -6.02
CA HIS A 273 7.61 0.85 -4.79
C HIS A 273 9.13 0.93 -4.87
N GLY A 274 9.74 0.62 -6.04
CA GLY A 274 11.18 0.68 -6.25
C GLY A 274 11.73 2.08 -5.99
N GLY A 275 11.17 3.09 -6.63
CA GLY A 275 11.59 4.48 -6.43
C GLY A 275 11.38 4.96 -5.00
N TYR A 276 10.25 4.60 -4.37
CA TYR A 276 9.98 4.93 -2.99
C TYR A 276 11.00 4.29 -2.03
N TYR A 277 11.23 2.98 -2.13
CA TYR A 277 12.15 2.29 -1.22
C TYR A 277 13.62 2.63 -1.47
N ALA A 278 14.04 2.87 -2.72
CA ALA A 278 15.38 3.39 -3.02
C ALA A 278 15.65 4.71 -2.30
N LEU A 279 14.72 5.65 -2.39
CA LEU A 279 14.84 6.95 -1.74
C LEU A 279 14.72 6.82 -0.22
N MET A 280 13.60 6.30 0.27
CA MET A 280 13.24 6.40 1.69
C MET A 280 14.13 5.56 2.59
N THR A 281 14.70 4.47 2.10
CA THR A 281 15.66 3.67 2.86
C THR A 281 16.99 4.39 3.08
N TRP A 282 17.48 5.07 2.04
CA TRP A 282 18.83 5.61 2.06
C TRP A 282 18.91 7.13 2.28
N LEU A 283 17.80 7.86 2.11
CA LEU A 283 17.78 9.32 2.25
C LEU A 283 18.29 9.81 3.61
N PRO A 284 17.91 9.23 4.78
CA PRO A 284 18.46 9.65 6.07
C PRO A 284 19.98 9.44 6.15
N THR A 285 20.46 8.31 5.62
CA THR A 285 21.90 8.00 5.57
C THR A 285 22.63 8.99 4.68
N TYR A 286 22.11 9.31 3.48
CA TYR A 286 22.67 10.31 2.58
C TYR A 286 22.79 11.69 3.25
N LEU A 287 21.72 12.16 3.90
CA LEU A 287 21.69 13.44 4.60
C LEU A 287 22.75 13.50 5.70
N LYS A 288 22.95 12.40 6.45
CA LYS A 288 23.90 12.30 7.52
C LYS A 288 25.35 12.15 7.03
N THR A 289 25.61 11.28 6.04
CA THR A 289 26.97 10.88 5.66
C THR A 289 27.58 11.73 4.55
N GLU A 290 26.79 12.18 3.58
CA GLU A 290 27.30 12.98 2.45
C GLU A 290 26.99 14.47 2.58
N ARG A 291 25.87 14.83 3.22
CA ARG A 291 25.55 16.23 3.51
C ARG A 291 26.03 16.68 4.89
N HIS A 292 26.59 15.76 5.69
CA HIS A 292 27.13 16.02 7.03
C HIS A 292 26.17 16.74 7.98
N LEU A 293 24.86 16.49 7.83
CA LEU A 293 23.85 17.08 8.69
C LEU A 293 23.86 16.44 10.08
N SER A 294 23.65 17.27 11.10
CA SER A 294 23.39 16.80 12.47
C SER A 294 22.09 15.96 12.53
N VAL A 295 21.87 15.28 13.65
CA VAL A 295 20.62 14.54 13.90
C VAL A 295 19.40 15.44 13.74
N LEU A 296 19.44 16.63 14.38
CA LEU A 296 18.35 17.62 14.25
C LEU A 296 18.23 18.18 12.85
N GLY A 297 19.35 18.46 12.17
CA GLY A 297 19.35 18.90 10.78
C GLY A 297 18.72 17.86 9.87
N THR A 298 19.11 16.59 9.97
CA THR A 298 18.50 15.48 9.23
C THR A 298 16.99 15.40 9.49
N GLY A 299 16.58 15.48 10.77
CA GLY A 299 15.17 15.51 11.15
C GLY A 299 14.39 16.65 10.53
N GLY A 300 14.97 17.86 10.48
CA GLY A 300 14.36 19.04 9.86
C GLY A 300 14.13 18.89 8.36
N TYR A 301 15.10 18.37 7.62
CA TYR A 301 14.94 18.07 6.19
C TYR A 301 13.88 16.99 5.93
N LEU A 302 13.88 15.93 6.73
CA LEU A 302 12.86 14.88 6.63
C LEU A 302 11.47 15.41 6.99
N ALA A 303 11.34 16.30 7.98
CA ALA A 303 10.05 16.89 8.33
C ALA A 303 9.41 17.65 7.16
N VAL A 304 10.20 18.41 6.38
CA VAL A 304 9.70 19.08 5.17
C VAL A 304 9.19 18.06 4.16
N ILE A 305 9.93 17.00 3.92
CA ILE A 305 9.53 15.91 2.99
C ILE A 305 8.25 15.21 3.47
N ILE A 306 8.11 14.98 4.78
CA ILE A 306 6.94 14.32 5.39
C ILE A 306 5.69 15.19 5.27
N VAL A 307 5.80 16.50 5.55
CA VAL A 307 4.69 17.44 5.35
C VAL A 307 4.27 17.46 3.88
N ALA A 308 5.25 17.52 2.98
CA ALA A 308 5.01 17.46 1.54
C ALA A 308 4.35 16.14 1.11
N PHE A 309 4.76 15.02 1.68
CA PHE A 309 4.16 13.70 1.45
C PHE A 309 2.67 13.70 1.83
N PHE A 310 2.33 14.22 2.99
CA PHE A 310 0.94 14.38 3.42
C PHE A 310 0.14 15.23 2.42
N CYS A 311 0.65 16.40 2.05
CA CYS A 311 0.03 17.28 1.05
C CYS A 311 -0.12 16.59 -0.31
N GLY A 312 0.88 15.83 -0.74
CA GLY A 312 0.88 15.08 -2.01
C GLY A 312 -0.20 14.02 -2.07
N CYS A 313 -0.42 13.28 -0.97
CA CYS A 313 -1.52 12.32 -0.87
C CYS A 313 -2.89 13.00 -1.04
N LEU A 314 -3.11 14.13 -0.37
CA LEU A 314 -4.37 14.87 -0.46
C LEU A 314 -4.58 15.49 -1.85
N ALA A 315 -3.54 16.08 -2.44
CA ALA A 315 -3.58 16.64 -3.77
C ALA A 315 -3.86 15.57 -4.84
N SER A 316 -3.18 14.43 -4.75
CA SER A 316 -3.39 13.28 -5.63
C SER A 316 -4.84 12.81 -5.60
N ALA A 317 -5.43 12.63 -4.40
CA ALA A 317 -6.81 12.21 -4.25
C ALA A 317 -7.80 13.16 -4.98
N GLN A 318 -7.56 14.47 -4.94
CA GLN A 318 -8.38 15.47 -5.65
C GLN A 318 -8.14 15.46 -7.17
N LEU A 319 -6.88 15.32 -7.60
CA LEU A 319 -6.53 15.31 -9.02
C LEU A 319 -7.05 14.07 -9.74
N LEU A 320 -7.12 12.91 -9.06
CA LEU A 320 -7.71 11.68 -9.60
C LEU A 320 -9.12 11.90 -10.17
N ASP A 321 -9.92 12.73 -9.49
CA ASP A 321 -11.28 13.01 -9.93
C ASP A 321 -11.34 14.10 -11.00
N ARG A 322 -10.36 15.02 -11.06
CA ARG A 322 -10.32 16.14 -12.00
C ARG A 322 -9.70 15.79 -13.35
N ILE A 323 -8.51 15.22 -13.36
CA ILE A 323 -7.73 14.93 -14.59
C ILE A 323 -7.63 13.45 -14.93
N GLY A 324 -8.24 12.59 -14.13
CA GLY A 324 -8.25 11.14 -14.32
C GLY A 324 -7.06 10.42 -13.67
N ARG A 325 -7.13 9.09 -13.66
CA ARG A 325 -6.14 8.25 -12.94
C ARG A 325 -4.81 8.27 -13.67
N ARG A 326 -4.85 8.05 -14.98
CA ARG A 326 -3.65 8.06 -15.85
C ARG A 326 -2.95 9.42 -15.83
N GLY A 327 -3.69 10.52 -16.01
CA GLY A 327 -3.15 11.87 -16.01
C GLY A 327 -2.48 12.24 -14.69
N THR A 328 -3.10 11.90 -13.56
CA THR A 328 -2.55 12.16 -12.23
C THR A 328 -1.25 11.42 -12.00
N ILE A 329 -1.22 10.09 -12.21
CA ILE A 329 -0.01 9.30 -11.96
C ILE A 329 1.11 9.73 -12.89
N LEU A 330 0.83 10.01 -14.16
CA LEU A 330 1.82 10.47 -15.13
C LEU A 330 2.44 11.81 -14.71
N ALA A 331 1.62 12.78 -14.31
CA ALA A 331 2.12 14.09 -13.85
C ALA A 331 3.00 13.95 -12.60
N PHE A 332 2.55 13.18 -11.61
CA PHE A 332 3.32 12.96 -10.38
C PHE A 332 4.63 12.22 -10.67
N ALA A 333 4.61 11.17 -11.50
CA ALA A 333 5.81 10.40 -11.83
C ALA A 333 6.83 11.22 -12.63
N ALA A 334 6.39 11.97 -13.65
CA ALA A 334 7.28 12.81 -14.45
C ALA A 334 7.92 13.93 -13.60
N CYS A 335 7.14 14.61 -12.77
CA CYS A 335 7.66 15.61 -11.84
C CYS A 335 8.59 14.99 -10.79
N CYS A 336 8.28 13.75 -10.31
CA CYS A 336 9.14 13.04 -9.37
C CYS A 336 10.50 12.71 -9.98
N VAL A 337 10.56 12.20 -11.23
CA VAL A 337 11.82 11.96 -11.95
C VAL A 337 12.67 13.23 -12.02
N GLY A 338 12.07 14.35 -12.47
CA GLY A 338 12.77 15.63 -12.54
C GLY A 338 13.28 16.10 -11.19
N THR A 339 12.46 15.97 -10.15
CA THR A 339 12.82 16.36 -8.78
C THR A 339 13.94 15.49 -8.20
N VAL A 340 13.90 14.16 -8.41
CA VAL A 340 14.96 13.23 -8.00
C VAL A 340 16.29 13.61 -8.64
N ILE A 341 16.29 13.86 -9.95
CA ILE A 341 17.49 14.27 -10.68
C ILE A 341 18.05 15.57 -10.10
N LEU A 342 17.22 16.60 -9.96
CA LEU A 342 17.65 17.87 -9.42
C LEU A 342 18.13 17.77 -7.96
N TYR A 343 17.43 17.02 -7.12
CA TYR A 343 17.73 16.90 -5.69
C TYR A 343 19.07 16.20 -5.42
N LEU A 344 19.41 15.18 -6.21
CA LEU A 344 20.57 14.32 -5.95
C LEU A 344 21.79 14.63 -6.80
N PHE A 345 21.62 15.24 -7.98
CA PHE A 345 22.75 15.50 -8.90
C PHE A 345 23.13 16.99 -8.99
N ALA A 346 22.21 17.93 -8.64
CA ALA A 346 22.56 19.34 -8.70
C ALA A 346 23.34 19.78 -7.44
N PRO A 347 24.30 20.70 -7.57
CA PRO A 347 25.01 21.30 -6.43
C PRO A 347 24.14 22.30 -5.67
N LEU A 348 23.25 21.77 -4.82
CA LEU A 348 22.23 22.55 -4.13
C LEU A 348 22.75 23.13 -2.81
N GLY A 349 22.45 24.40 -2.59
CA GLY A 349 22.51 25.01 -1.26
C GLY A 349 21.31 24.59 -0.39
N ASN A 350 21.39 24.86 0.92
CA ASN A 350 20.41 24.37 1.89
C ASN A 350 18.96 24.79 1.60
N ALA A 351 18.72 26.02 1.19
CA ALA A 351 17.37 26.51 0.87
C ALA A 351 16.77 25.80 -0.35
N ALA A 352 17.54 25.64 -1.43
CA ALA A 352 17.11 24.92 -2.62
C ALA A 352 16.85 23.44 -2.32
N MET A 353 17.68 22.83 -1.48
CA MET A 353 17.51 21.46 -1.06
C MET A 353 16.23 21.25 -0.23
N LEU A 354 15.85 22.19 0.65
CA LEU A 354 14.57 22.15 1.35
C LEU A 354 13.38 22.29 0.41
N ALA A 355 13.43 23.24 -0.54
CA ALA A 355 12.36 23.44 -1.53
C ALA A 355 12.18 22.21 -2.44
N LEU A 356 13.28 21.66 -2.95
CA LEU A 356 13.23 20.43 -3.75
C LEU A 356 12.88 19.19 -2.91
N GLY A 357 13.24 19.16 -1.62
CA GLY A 357 12.80 18.14 -0.68
C GLY A 357 11.28 18.14 -0.49
N PHE A 358 10.67 19.32 -0.44
CA PHE A 358 9.21 19.45 -0.46
C PHE A 358 8.63 18.88 -1.77
N ALA A 359 9.14 19.30 -2.92
CA ALA A 359 8.70 18.77 -4.23
C ALA A 359 8.87 17.24 -4.31
N LEU A 360 10.01 16.70 -3.81
CA LEU A 360 10.28 15.27 -3.78
C LEU A 360 9.24 14.50 -2.96
N GLY A 361 8.97 14.93 -1.73
CA GLY A 361 7.97 14.32 -0.87
C GLY A 361 6.58 14.37 -1.48
N PHE A 362 6.20 15.54 -2.03
CA PHE A 362 4.90 15.78 -2.64
C PHE A 362 4.64 14.84 -3.83
N PHE A 363 5.56 14.79 -4.79
CA PHE A 363 5.36 13.99 -6.00
C PHE A 363 5.54 12.48 -5.74
N ALA A 364 6.48 12.08 -4.89
CA ALA A 364 6.66 10.67 -4.54
C ALA A 364 5.42 10.07 -3.85
N ALA A 365 4.71 10.87 -3.04
CA ALA A 365 3.52 10.42 -2.30
C ALA A 365 2.29 10.19 -3.18
N GLY A 366 2.12 11.00 -4.21
CA GLY A 366 0.92 10.94 -5.06
C GLY A 366 0.83 9.66 -5.91
N ILE A 367 1.96 9.03 -6.21
CA ILE A 367 2.00 7.81 -7.02
C ILE A 367 1.33 6.65 -6.27
N PRO A 368 1.80 6.21 -5.09
CA PRO A 368 1.16 5.10 -4.36
C PRO A 368 -0.26 5.44 -3.90
N ALA A 369 -0.57 6.70 -3.59
CA ALA A 369 -1.91 7.13 -3.24
C ALA A 369 -2.92 6.94 -4.40
N SER A 370 -2.45 7.11 -5.64
CA SER A 370 -3.26 6.92 -6.85
C SER A 370 -3.41 5.47 -7.29
N MET A 371 -2.44 4.60 -6.98
CA MET A 371 -2.42 3.21 -7.42
C MET A 371 -3.63 2.41 -6.94
N GLY A 372 -4.06 2.63 -5.70
CA GLY A 372 -5.20 1.93 -5.12
C GLY A 372 -6.49 2.15 -5.92
N ALA A 373 -6.76 3.39 -6.33
CA ALA A 373 -7.91 3.72 -7.16
C ALA A 373 -7.81 3.07 -8.55
N LEU A 374 -6.66 3.20 -9.21
CA LEU A 374 -6.42 2.63 -10.54
C LEU A 374 -6.58 1.11 -10.55
N PHE A 375 -5.95 0.41 -9.60
CA PHE A 375 -6.00 -1.06 -9.56
C PHE A 375 -7.41 -1.59 -9.26
N ASN A 376 -8.19 -0.91 -8.40
CA ASN A 376 -9.56 -1.29 -8.12
C ASN A 376 -10.49 -1.11 -9.34
N GLU A 377 -10.18 -0.15 -10.22
CA GLU A 377 -10.93 0.07 -11.47
C GLU A 377 -10.44 -0.84 -12.62
N MET A 378 -9.24 -1.39 -12.52
CA MET A 378 -8.70 -2.35 -13.49
C MET A 378 -9.17 -3.78 -13.26
N TYR A 379 -9.45 -4.14 -12.00
CA TYR A 379 -9.78 -5.51 -11.61
C TYR A 379 -11.07 -5.54 -10.80
N PRO A 380 -12.09 -6.29 -11.25
CA PRO A 380 -13.35 -6.44 -10.53
C PRO A 380 -13.21 -7.22 -9.21
N ARG A 381 -12.05 -7.84 -8.99
CA ARG A 381 -11.75 -8.66 -7.81
C ARG A 381 -10.42 -8.29 -7.19
N GLY A 382 -10.34 -8.35 -5.86
CA GLY A 382 -9.15 -8.01 -5.09
C GLY A 382 -7.88 -8.83 -5.42
N THR A 383 -8.01 -9.98 -6.10
CA THR A 383 -6.87 -10.82 -6.49
C THR A 383 -5.91 -10.10 -7.43
N GLY A 384 -6.41 -9.38 -8.44
CA GLY A 384 -5.56 -8.64 -9.39
C GLY A 384 -4.90 -7.43 -8.72
N VAL A 385 -5.65 -6.70 -7.88
CA VAL A 385 -5.14 -5.58 -7.09
C VAL A 385 -4.02 -6.06 -6.17
N GLY A 386 -4.28 -7.11 -5.39
CA GLY A 386 -3.30 -7.70 -4.46
C GLY A 386 -2.07 -8.25 -5.17
N PHE A 387 -2.24 -8.86 -6.36
CA PHE A 387 -1.11 -9.35 -7.14
C PHE A 387 -0.21 -8.22 -7.60
N CYS A 388 -0.73 -7.20 -8.29
CA CYS A 388 0.08 -6.09 -8.81
C CYS A 388 0.79 -5.33 -7.69
N TYR A 389 0.11 -5.09 -6.57
CA TYR A 389 0.68 -4.40 -5.42
C TYR A 389 1.80 -5.20 -4.76
N ASN A 390 1.56 -6.48 -4.42
CA ASN A 390 2.55 -7.31 -3.72
C ASN A 390 3.70 -7.77 -4.64
N PHE A 391 3.43 -8.04 -5.93
CA PHE A 391 4.48 -8.31 -6.90
C PHE A 391 5.42 -7.11 -7.03
N GLY A 392 4.86 -5.88 -7.12
CA GLY A 392 5.62 -4.65 -7.10
C GLY A 392 6.51 -4.56 -5.86
N ARG A 393 5.98 -4.90 -4.69
CA ARG A 393 6.73 -4.89 -3.42
C ARG A 393 7.86 -5.92 -3.37
N VAL A 394 7.62 -7.15 -3.85
CA VAL A 394 8.67 -8.20 -3.93
C VAL A 394 9.80 -7.77 -4.87
N ALA A 395 9.46 -7.38 -6.09
CA ALA A 395 10.46 -6.99 -7.07
C ALA A 395 11.24 -5.75 -6.63
N SER A 396 10.58 -4.81 -5.95
CA SER A 396 11.21 -3.60 -5.42
C SER A 396 12.15 -3.85 -4.23
N ALA A 397 12.11 -5.02 -3.63
CA ALA A 397 13.05 -5.40 -2.55
C ALA A 397 14.53 -5.37 -3.00
N GLY A 398 14.78 -5.55 -4.28
CA GLY A 398 16.12 -5.45 -4.85
C GLY A 398 16.68 -4.02 -4.89
N PHE A 399 15.85 -2.99 -4.94
CA PHE A 399 16.28 -1.60 -5.10
C PHE A 399 17.15 -1.10 -3.93
N PRO A 400 16.78 -1.24 -2.65
CA PRO A 400 17.68 -0.86 -1.54
C PRO A 400 19.01 -1.62 -1.55
N VAL A 401 19.00 -2.90 -1.97
CA VAL A 401 20.22 -3.71 -2.10
C VAL A 401 21.10 -3.17 -3.24
N LEU A 402 20.48 -2.84 -4.39
CA LEU A 402 21.16 -2.30 -5.55
C LEU A 402 21.81 -0.96 -5.23
N VAL A 403 21.10 -0.03 -4.59
CA VAL A 403 21.68 1.25 -4.12
C VAL A 403 22.86 1.00 -3.18
N GLY A 404 22.71 0.08 -2.21
CA GLY A 404 23.79 -0.28 -1.30
C GLY A 404 25.02 -0.84 -2.01
N HIS A 405 24.82 -1.66 -3.06
CA HIS A 405 25.89 -2.23 -3.87
C HIS A 405 26.58 -1.16 -4.73
N MET A 406 25.82 -0.35 -5.47
CA MET A 406 26.33 0.72 -6.31
C MET A 406 27.13 1.75 -5.51
N SER A 407 26.70 2.04 -4.27
CA SER A 407 27.37 2.98 -3.40
C SER A 407 28.76 2.53 -2.89
N ALA A 408 29.21 1.31 -3.22
CA ALA A 408 30.57 0.87 -2.99
C ALA A 408 31.54 1.47 -4.03
N GLY A 409 31.07 1.81 -5.24
CA GLY A 409 31.89 2.37 -6.32
C GLY A 409 31.57 3.83 -6.68
N MET A 410 30.52 4.42 -6.10
CA MET A 410 30.12 5.80 -6.38
C MET A 410 29.48 6.46 -5.16
N PRO A 411 29.31 7.81 -5.11
CA PRO A 411 28.61 8.50 -4.03
C PRO A 411 27.18 7.94 -3.81
N LEU A 412 26.77 7.85 -2.56
CA LEU A 412 25.47 7.29 -2.18
C LEU A 412 24.31 8.07 -2.81
N GLY A 413 24.40 9.42 -2.86
CA GLY A 413 23.41 10.27 -3.52
C GLY A 413 23.27 9.94 -5.00
N THR A 414 24.38 9.69 -5.71
CA THR A 414 24.38 9.29 -7.12
C THR A 414 23.70 7.93 -7.31
N ALA A 415 24.02 6.94 -6.46
CA ALA A 415 23.41 5.62 -6.52
C ALA A 415 21.89 5.68 -6.30
N ILE A 416 21.44 6.42 -5.28
CA ILE A 416 20.01 6.66 -5.02
C ILE A 416 19.33 7.33 -6.23
N GLY A 417 20.00 8.36 -6.79
CA GLY A 417 19.45 9.15 -7.89
C GLY A 417 19.24 8.32 -9.16
N ILE A 418 20.20 7.52 -9.56
CA ILE A 418 20.13 6.63 -10.73
C ILE A 418 18.99 5.62 -10.53
N ASP A 419 18.97 4.94 -9.37
CA ASP A 419 18.03 3.87 -9.07
C ASP A 419 16.60 4.38 -8.99
N ALA A 420 16.37 5.47 -8.24
CA ALA A 420 15.05 6.07 -8.10
C ALA A 420 14.53 6.69 -9.41
N ALA A 421 15.39 7.38 -10.18
CA ALA A 421 15.00 7.94 -11.47
C ALA A 421 14.62 6.83 -12.47
N ALA A 422 15.38 5.73 -12.51
CA ALA A 422 15.05 4.58 -13.34
C ALA A 422 13.70 3.96 -12.92
N ALA A 423 13.47 3.77 -11.60
CA ALA A 423 12.25 3.22 -11.09
C ALA A 423 11.01 4.10 -11.42
N TYR A 424 11.07 5.41 -11.19
CA TYR A 424 9.97 6.29 -11.54
C TYR A 424 9.78 6.46 -13.05
N SER A 425 10.84 6.30 -13.85
CA SER A 425 10.72 6.21 -15.32
C SER A 425 9.95 4.97 -15.76
N ILE A 426 10.10 3.84 -15.06
CA ILE A 426 9.26 2.65 -15.26
C ILE A 426 7.77 2.98 -14.99
N VAL A 427 7.46 3.78 -13.97
CA VAL A 427 6.09 4.23 -13.72
C VAL A 427 5.55 5.03 -14.90
N VAL A 428 6.33 5.98 -15.44
CA VAL A 428 5.94 6.79 -16.59
C VAL A 428 5.61 5.88 -17.78
N VAL A 429 6.50 4.95 -18.12
CA VAL A 429 6.29 4.00 -19.23
C VAL A 429 5.05 3.13 -19.00
N ALA A 430 4.91 2.56 -17.82
CA ALA A 430 3.77 1.72 -17.49
C ALA A 430 2.44 2.48 -17.63
N VAL A 431 2.35 3.70 -17.10
CA VAL A 431 1.14 4.53 -17.16
C VAL A 431 0.79 4.93 -18.60
N LEU A 432 1.79 5.21 -19.44
CA LEU A 432 1.54 5.51 -20.86
C LEU A 432 0.94 4.33 -21.61
N MET A 433 1.21 3.10 -21.17
CA MET A 433 0.66 1.86 -21.76
C MET A 433 -0.72 1.47 -21.20
N LEU A 434 -1.18 2.09 -20.08
CA LEU A 434 -2.48 1.82 -19.46
C LEU A 434 -3.58 2.70 -20.08
N PRO A 435 -4.81 2.16 -20.22
CA PRO A 435 -5.97 2.97 -20.60
C PRO A 435 -6.38 3.89 -19.44
N GLU A 436 -7.08 5.00 -19.76
CA GLU A 436 -7.76 5.80 -18.75
C GLU A 436 -8.97 5.03 -18.20
N THR A 437 -9.11 5.02 -16.87
CA THR A 437 -10.19 4.27 -16.20
C THR A 437 -11.25 5.18 -15.57
N ARG A 438 -11.11 6.50 -15.72
CA ARG A 438 -12.04 7.47 -15.15
C ARG A 438 -13.49 7.20 -15.56
N GLY A 439 -14.38 7.07 -14.58
CA GLY A 439 -15.81 6.89 -14.80
C GLY A 439 -16.25 5.44 -15.06
N ARG A 440 -15.34 4.46 -15.04
CA ARG A 440 -15.73 3.06 -15.09
C ARG A 440 -16.36 2.64 -13.77
N THR A 441 -17.50 1.95 -13.84
CA THR A 441 -18.11 1.32 -12.68
C THR A 441 -17.55 -0.09 -12.49
N LEU A 442 -17.62 -0.63 -11.27
CA LEU A 442 -17.20 -2.01 -11.00
C LEU A 442 -18.04 -3.03 -11.79
N ASP A 443 -19.28 -2.68 -12.15
CA ASP A 443 -20.18 -3.50 -12.93
C ASP A 443 -19.77 -3.58 -14.42
N ASP A 444 -19.18 -2.52 -14.97
CA ASP A 444 -18.64 -2.50 -16.34
C ASP A 444 -17.45 -3.47 -16.49
N CYS A 445 -16.65 -3.61 -15.42
CA CYS A 445 -15.52 -4.54 -15.39
C CYS A 445 -16.01 -6.00 -15.29
N ALA A 446 -17.07 -6.26 -14.52
CA ALA A 446 -17.65 -7.60 -14.37
C ALA A 446 -18.33 -8.09 -15.65
N SER A 447 -19.00 -7.21 -16.39
CA SER A 447 -19.63 -7.54 -17.69
C SER A 447 -18.59 -7.84 -18.77
N ALA A 448 -17.50 -7.07 -18.84
CA ALA A 448 -16.41 -7.31 -19.79
C ALA A 448 -15.72 -8.67 -19.57
N ASP A 449 -15.55 -9.09 -18.32
CA ASP A 449 -14.99 -10.41 -17.98
C ASP A 449 -15.96 -11.56 -18.33
N ALA A 450 -17.26 -11.35 -18.11
CA ALA A 450 -18.28 -12.33 -18.49
C ALA A 450 -18.36 -12.53 -20.03
N ASP A 451 -18.24 -11.45 -20.79
CA ASP A 451 -18.23 -11.50 -22.25
C ASP A 451 -16.93 -12.13 -22.80
N ALA A 452 -15.79 -11.84 -22.20
CA ALA A 452 -14.54 -12.48 -22.53
C ALA A 452 -14.55 -13.99 -22.23
N ALA A 453 -15.17 -14.40 -21.12
CA ALA A 453 -15.36 -15.80 -20.76
C ALA A 453 -16.29 -16.53 -21.72
N ARG A 454 -17.39 -15.89 -22.15
CA ARG A 454 -18.32 -16.43 -23.16
C ARG A 454 -17.67 -16.56 -24.53
N ALA A 455 -16.90 -15.57 -24.97
CA ALA A 455 -16.15 -15.60 -26.22
C ALA A 455 -15.07 -16.70 -26.24
N GLY A 456 -14.46 -17.00 -25.08
CA GLY A 456 -13.52 -18.12 -24.90
C GLY A 456 -14.18 -19.49 -24.94
N ALA A 457 -15.36 -19.63 -24.34
CA ALA A 457 -16.13 -20.90 -24.34
C ALA A 457 -16.73 -21.25 -25.71
N GLY A 458 -17.13 -20.24 -26.47
CA GLY A 458 -17.70 -20.45 -27.82
C GLY A 458 -16.70 -20.97 -28.88
N ARG A 459 -15.40 -20.89 -28.61
CA ARG A 459 -14.34 -21.41 -29.50
C ARG A 459 -13.94 -22.87 -29.24
N ILE A 460 -14.37 -23.46 -28.12
CA ILE A 460 -14.03 -24.85 -27.74
C ILE A 460 -15.16 -25.83 -28.15
N GLY A 461 -16.35 -25.31 -28.51
CA GLY A 461 -17.56 -26.08 -28.72
C GLY A 461 -18.07 -26.20 -30.18
N ALA A 462 -17.24 -25.97 -31.20
CA ALA A 462 -17.67 -26.27 -32.56
C ALA A 462 -17.62 -27.80 -32.79
N PRO A 463 -18.79 -28.49 -32.99
CA PRO A 463 -18.78 -29.91 -33.27
C PRO A 463 -18.15 -30.14 -34.65
N VAL A 464 -17.15 -31.01 -34.69
CA VAL A 464 -16.63 -31.57 -35.95
C VAL A 464 -17.77 -32.31 -36.66
N ALA A 465 -18.20 -31.80 -37.80
CA ALA A 465 -19.20 -32.46 -38.62
C ALA A 465 -18.71 -33.86 -39.01
N PRO A 466 -19.55 -34.91 -38.86
CA PRO A 466 -19.16 -36.26 -39.27
C PRO A 466 -19.05 -36.33 -40.79
N GLY A 467 -17.85 -36.72 -41.24
CA GLY A 467 -17.52 -36.84 -42.64
C GLY A 467 -18.53 -37.74 -43.42
N ALA A 468 -19.04 -37.21 -44.50
CA ALA A 468 -19.77 -37.95 -45.50
C ALA A 468 -18.88 -39.05 -46.11
N ARG A 469 -19.25 -40.31 -45.90
CA ARG A 469 -18.68 -41.43 -46.65
C ARG A 469 -19.26 -41.43 -48.06
N HIS A 470 -18.47 -41.21 -49.05
CA HIS A 470 -18.80 -41.48 -50.43
C HIS A 470 -18.86 -42.99 -50.70
N ARG A 471 -19.93 -43.38 -51.32
CA ARG A 471 -20.01 -44.63 -52.11
C ARG A 471 -19.40 -44.42 -53.50
#